data_0b7b97d87cecfcc521db2c56d29774cb
#
_entry.id   0b7b97d87cecfcc521db2c56d29774cb
#
_cell.length_a   1.000
_cell.length_b   1.000
_cell.length_c   1.000
_cell.angle_alpha   90.00
_cell.angle_beta   90.00
_cell.angle_gamma   90.00
#
_symmetry.space_group_name_H-M   'P 1'
#
loop_
_entity.id
_entity.type
_entity.pdbx_description
1 polymer ?
#
loop_
_entity_poly.entity_id
_entity_poly.type
_entity_poly.pdbx_seq_one_letter_code
_entity_poly.pdbx_strand_id
1 'polypeptide(L)'
;MNEDQLKHAQLLREAFNQYLVHVHELPLNPGGELLSYDFNFIDGRKWHIFADTMVQCDLQELANIINGWNNLLCRWHAWSMVLEGREEMEAWELRSEFLDSMVHECLLMPASIRDTITSVATAAFHQARLSIDRSYRDHLDGEPKTPEERPKLLNRRQKEERLSRLVQVWPSSTNFLKTLREINTPDYIAETCDYRNLTAHSIGPRLGIGHTRIVTRSVKQAKALKQIDDGSYVFEDVPGKLTVSYGYGGTPPLNLEVVRAANLAQYKKTRSCYVEYRALLEAVVVEIEPAESAA
;
A
#
# COMPACT_ATOMS: atom_id res chain seq x y z
N MET A 1 14.58 -36.85 15.75
CA MET A 1 14.08 -36.32 14.47
C MET A 1 13.92 -37.52 13.56
N ASN A 2 12.76 -37.68 12.92
CA ASN A 2 12.57 -38.78 11.97
C ASN A 2 13.18 -38.40 10.59
N GLU A 3 13.21 -39.37 9.66
CA GLU A 3 13.85 -39.19 8.35
C GLU A 3 13.21 -38.05 7.53
N ASP A 4 11.89 -37.90 7.59
CA ASP A 4 11.18 -36.83 6.88
C ASP A 4 11.50 -35.45 7.45
N GLN A 5 11.60 -35.32 8.77
CA GLN A 5 12.03 -34.08 9.42
C GLN A 5 13.47 -33.69 9.07
N LEU A 6 14.36 -34.69 8.87
CA LEU A 6 15.73 -34.44 8.44
C LEU A 6 15.78 -33.95 6.99
N LYS A 7 15.03 -34.57 6.09
CA LYS A 7 14.92 -34.17 4.68
C LYS A 7 14.36 -32.75 4.56
N HIS A 8 13.28 -32.44 5.29
CA HIS A 8 12.70 -31.13 5.33
C HIS A 8 13.68 -30.06 5.83
N ALA A 9 14.38 -30.33 6.96
CA ALA A 9 15.38 -29.39 7.48
C ALA A 9 16.55 -29.16 6.51
N GLN A 10 16.94 -30.20 5.74
CA GLN A 10 17.97 -30.10 4.71
C GLN A 10 17.49 -29.23 3.54
N LEU A 11 16.26 -29.44 3.04
CA LEU A 11 15.64 -28.64 2.00
C LEU A 11 15.63 -27.14 2.36
N LEU A 12 15.16 -26.80 3.58
CA LEU A 12 15.13 -25.43 4.04
C LEU A 12 16.51 -24.77 4.09
N ARG A 13 17.53 -25.51 4.57
CA ARG A 13 18.92 -25.04 4.67
C ARG A 13 19.52 -24.79 3.28
N GLU A 14 19.35 -25.72 2.36
CA GLU A 14 19.86 -25.58 0.99
C GLU A 14 19.20 -24.41 0.26
N ALA A 15 17.89 -24.27 0.38
CA ALA A 15 17.15 -23.16 -0.20
C ALA A 15 17.57 -21.80 0.40
N PHE A 16 17.77 -21.73 1.72
CA PHE A 16 18.24 -20.51 2.36
C PHE A 16 19.67 -20.13 1.92
N ASN A 17 20.56 -21.09 1.72
CA ASN A 17 21.90 -20.82 1.18
C ASN A 17 21.81 -20.26 -0.25
N GLN A 18 20.96 -20.80 -1.11
CA GLN A 18 20.72 -20.28 -2.46
C GLN A 18 20.13 -18.86 -2.41
N TYR A 19 19.16 -18.61 -1.52
CA TYR A 19 18.62 -17.29 -1.29
C TYR A 19 19.70 -16.28 -0.92
N LEU A 20 20.65 -16.61 -0.03
CA LEU A 20 21.75 -15.73 0.33
C LEU A 20 22.63 -15.39 -0.87
N VAL A 21 22.91 -16.35 -1.76
CA VAL A 21 23.64 -16.09 -3.01
C VAL A 21 22.89 -15.09 -3.86
N HIS A 22 21.59 -15.30 -4.11
CA HIS A 22 20.79 -14.40 -4.92
C HIS A 22 20.67 -12.99 -4.32
N VAL A 23 20.54 -12.89 -2.99
CA VAL A 23 20.52 -11.58 -2.32
C VAL A 23 21.84 -10.82 -2.47
N HIS A 24 22.99 -11.51 -2.53
CA HIS A 24 24.30 -10.86 -2.67
C HIS A 24 24.71 -10.56 -4.12
N GLU A 25 24.30 -11.40 -5.06
CA GLU A 25 24.71 -11.30 -6.47
C GLU A 25 23.81 -10.35 -7.29
N LEU A 26 22.56 -10.20 -6.89
CA LEU A 26 21.68 -9.28 -7.59
C LEU A 26 22.07 -7.83 -7.30
N PRO A 27 22.05 -6.96 -8.31
CA PRO A 27 21.96 -5.54 -8.04
C PRO A 27 20.63 -5.32 -7.31
N LEU A 28 20.70 -5.32 -5.98
CA LEU A 28 19.58 -5.39 -5.02
C LEU A 28 18.70 -4.13 -5.05
N ASN A 29 18.39 -3.62 -6.22
CA ASN A 29 17.60 -2.42 -6.29
C ASN A 29 16.59 -2.40 -7.46
N PRO A 30 15.59 -3.33 -7.49
CA PRO A 30 14.56 -3.30 -8.51
C PRO A 30 13.77 -1.98 -8.48
N GLY A 31 13.80 -1.26 -7.35
CA GLY A 31 13.13 0.01 -7.14
C GLY A 31 14.01 1.26 -7.26
N GLY A 32 15.33 1.13 -7.44
CA GLY A 32 16.28 2.24 -7.42
C GLY A 32 16.99 2.41 -6.06
N GLU A 33 17.80 3.45 -5.87
CA GLU A 33 18.50 3.72 -4.62
C GLU A 33 17.55 3.92 -3.44
N LEU A 34 18.01 3.61 -2.24
CA LEU A 34 17.27 3.88 -1.01
C LEU A 34 17.04 5.38 -0.85
N LEU A 35 15.93 5.74 -0.21
CA LEU A 35 15.67 7.14 0.13
C LEU A 35 16.71 7.63 1.16
N SER A 36 17.20 8.85 0.93
CA SER A 36 18.14 9.51 1.83
C SER A 36 17.45 9.93 3.12
N TYR A 37 18.24 9.98 4.20
CA TYR A 37 17.86 10.53 5.51
C TYR A 37 18.38 11.95 5.73
N ASP A 38 18.67 12.67 4.66
CA ASP A 38 19.07 14.08 4.75
C ASP A 38 17.82 14.97 4.89
N PHE A 39 17.57 15.44 6.10
CA PHE A 39 16.45 16.30 6.47
C PHE A 39 16.89 17.65 7.02
N ASN A 40 18.17 18.04 6.81
CA ASN A 40 18.76 19.29 7.33
C ASN A 40 18.02 20.56 6.88
N PHE A 41 17.22 20.48 5.80
CA PHE A 41 16.41 21.61 5.33
C PHE A 41 15.35 22.06 6.35
N ILE A 42 15.01 21.21 7.33
CA ILE A 42 14.05 21.51 8.40
C ILE A 42 14.68 22.40 9.47
N ASP A 43 16.00 22.28 9.66
CA ASP A 43 16.72 22.95 10.73
C ASP A 43 16.84 24.47 10.51
N GLY A 44 17.07 25.19 11.60
CA GLY A 44 17.36 26.62 11.55
C GLY A 44 16.17 27.52 11.19
N ARG A 45 14.94 27.04 11.39
CA ARG A 45 13.69 27.78 11.18
C ARG A 45 12.90 27.95 12.48
N LYS A 46 12.11 29.01 12.58
CA LYS A 46 11.21 29.28 13.72
C LYS A 46 9.92 28.48 13.61
N TRP A 47 10.00 27.17 13.84
CA TRP A 47 8.83 26.32 13.87
C TRP A 47 7.93 26.60 15.09
N HIS A 48 6.65 26.31 14.94
CA HIS A 48 5.72 26.26 16.08
C HIS A 48 6.11 25.08 16.98
N ILE A 49 6.14 25.25 18.26
CA ILE A 49 6.46 24.31 19.36
C ILE A 49 6.88 22.90 18.93
N PHE A 50 8.17 22.56 18.92
CA PHE A 50 8.75 21.24 18.59
C PHE A 50 8.31 20.64 17.22
N ALA A 51 7.71 21.45 16.33
CA ALA A 51 7.20 20.96 15.06
C ALA A 51 8.33 20.52 14.11
N ASP A 52 9.50 21.11 14.18
CA ASP A 52 10.72 20.68 13.51
C ASP A 52 11.05 19.22 13.81
N THR A 53 11.17 18.89 15.08
CA THR A 53 11.45 17.51 15.55
C THR A 53 10.35 16.55 15.12
N MET A 54 9.08 16.95 15.21
CA MET A 54 7.95 16.12 14.79
C MET A 54 8.01 15.83 13.30
N VAL A 55 8.20 16.84 12.45
CA VAL A 55 8.29 16.70 10.99
C VAL A 55 9.49 15.85 10.59
N GLN A 56 10.63 16.04 11.24
CA GLN A 56 11.85 15.26 10.98
C GLN A 56 11.66 13.78 11.33
N CYS A 57 11.10 13.48 12.51
CA CYS A 57 10.80 12.09 12.91
C CYS A 57 9.81 11.42 11.95
N ASP A 58 8.74 12.11 11.57
CA ASP A 58 7.74 11.57 10.65
C ASP A 58 8.35 11.29 9.26
N LEU A 59 9.22 12.16 8.75
CA LEU A 59 9.94 11.93 7.49
C LEU A 59 10.88 10.74 7.59
N GLN A 60 11.59 10.60 8.71
CA GLN A 60 12.49 9.47 8.95
C GLN A 60 11.72 8.15 8.95
N GLU A 61 10.60 8.08 9.66
CA GLU A 61 9.77 6.88 9.70
C GLU A 61 9.14 6.58 8.34
N LEU A 62 8.72 7.59 7.60
CA LEU A 62 8.21 7.42 6.25
C LEU A 62 9.29 6.85 5.30
N ALA A 63 10.52 7.37 5.38
CA ALA A 63 11.65 6.85 4.61
C ALA A 63 11.99 5.41 5.02
N ASN A 64 11.95 5.08 6.32
CA ASN A 64 12.15 3.73 6.84
C ASN A 64 11.13 2.75 6.26
N ILE A 65 9.84 3.10 6.25
CA ILE A 65 8.77 2.26 5.72
C ILE A 65 8.97 2.02 4.22
N ILE A 66 9.28 3.06 3.44
CA ILE A 66 9.48 2.93 1.99
C ILE A 66 10.74 2.11 1.68
N ASN A 67 11.84 2.35 2.38
CA ASN A 67 13.08 1.59 2.23
C ASN A 67 12.91 0.12 2.68
N GLY A 68 12.14 -0.11 3.76
CA GLY A 68 11.76 -1.45 4.21
C GLY A 68 10.96 -2.21 3.15
N TRP A 69 10.02 -1.54 2.48
CA TRP A 69 9.26 -2.15 1.38
C TRP A 69 10.17 -2.53 0.19
N ASN A 70 11.14 -1.69 -0.17
CA ASN A 70 12.14 -2.06 -1.18
C ASN A 70 12.88 -3.36 -0.82
N ASN A 71 13.32 -3.47 0.44
CA ASN A 71 14.01 -4.67 0.92
C ASN A 71 13.11 -5.92 0.83
N LEU A 72 11.81 -5.80 1.14
CA LEU A 72 10.86 -6.90 0.97
C LEU A 72 10.72 -7.32 -0.50
N LEU A 73 10.64 -6.36 -1.42
CA LEU A 73 10.57 -6.64 -2.87
C LEU A 73 11.85 -7.31 -3.40
N CYS A 74 13.02 -6.91 -2.93
CA CYS A 74 14.29 -7.55 -3.24
C CYS A 74 14.32 -9.00 -2.75
N ARG A 75 13.91 -9.23 -1.51
CA ARG A 75 13.83 -10.55 -0.90
C ARG A 75 12.79 -11.43 -1.60
N TRP A 76 11.65 -10.89 -1.98
CA TRP A 76 10.64 -11.60 -2.78
C TRP A 76 11.24 -12.05 -4.11
N HIS A 77 11.94 -11.16 -4.80
CA HIS A 77 12.59 -11.50 -6.06
C HIS A 77 13.62 -12.63 -5.88
N ALA A 78 14.48 -12.55 -4.86
CA ALA A 78 15.49 -13.59 -4.58
C ALA A 78 14.84 -14.95 -4.27
N TRP A 79 13.75 -14.98 -3.49
CA TRP A 79 13.00 -16.20 -3.24
C TRP A 79 12.30 -16.74 -4.48
N SER A 80 11.78 -15.87 -5.36
CA SER A 80 11.22 -16.33 -6.64
C SER A 80 12.27 -17.10 -7.47
N MET A 81 13.51 -16.64 -7.48
CA MET A 81 14.62 -17.35 -8.16
C MET A 81 14.96 -18.70 -7.51
N VAL A 82 14.91 -18.78 -6.18
CA VAL A 82 15.13 -20.08 -5.47
C VAL A 82 14.03 -21.08 -5.78
N LEU A 83 12.81 -20.63 -6.03
CA LEU A 83 11.67 -21.49 -6.35
C LEU A 83 11.63 -21.93 -7.81
N GLU A 84 12.34 -21.22 -8.70
CA GLU A 84 12.38 -21.56 -10.12
C GLU A 84 12.99 -22.94 -10.35
N GLY A 85 12.26 -23.79 -11.09
CA GLY A 85 12.71 -25.14 -11.42
C GLY A 85 12.60 -26.18 -10.29
N ARG A 86 12.03 -25.80 -9.12
CA ARG A 86 11.74 -26.75 -8.04
C ARG A 86 10.53 -27.61 -8.33
N GLU A 87 10.53 -28.83 -7.78
CA GLU A 87 9.33 -29.68 -7.77
C GLU A 87 8.18 -29.00 -7.00
N GLU A 88 6.94 -29.25 -7.42
CA GLU A 88 5.75 -28.52 -6.92
C GLU A 88 5.61 -28.59 -5.39
N MET A 89 5.89 -29.76 -4.79
CA MET A 89 5.79 -29.94 -3.34
C MET A 89 6.90 -29.18 -2.60
N GLU A 90 8.15 -29.24 -3.06
CA GLU A 90 9.25 -28.47 -2.49
C GLU A 90 9.01 -26.97 -2.60
N ALA A 91 8.54 -26.51 -3.77
CA ALA A 91 8.21 -25.11 -3.99
C ALA A 91 7.08 -24.65 -3.05
N TRP A 92 6.09 -25.51 -2.79
CA TRP A 92 5.01 -25.21 -1.85
C TRP A 92 5.54 -25.09 -0.41
N GLU A 93 6.37 -26.02 0.05
CA GLU A 93 6.97 -25.97 1.39
C GLU A 93 7.81 -24.70 1.60
N LEU A 94 8.73 -24.42 0.66
CA LEU A 94 9.61 -23.25 0.73
C LEU A 94 8.84 -21.93 0.67
N ARG A 95 7.82 -21.88 -0.17
CA ARG A 95 6.98 -20.70 -0.29
C ARG A 95 6.21 -20.45 1.01
N SER A 96 5.58 -21.47 1.56
CA SER A 96 4.82 -21.39 2.81
C SER A 96 5.70 -20.94 3.98
N GLU A 97 6.95 -21.41 4.02
CA GLU A 97 7.88 -21.07 5.11
C GLU A 97 8.47 -19.67 4.97
N PHE A 98 8.86 -19.26 3.77
CA PHE A 98 9.69 -18.05 3.60
C PHE A 98 9.02 -16.92 2.81
N LEU A 99 8.10 -17.22 1.90
CA LEU A 99 7.64 -16.22 0.93
C LEU A 99 6.23 -15.69 1.21
N ASP A 100 5.29 -16.53 1.62
CA ASP A 100 3.88 -16.15 1.71
C ASP A 100 3.62 -14.96 2.65
N SER A 101 4.30 -14.90 3.80
CA SER A 101 4.19 -13.79 4.75
C SER A 101 4.73 -12.48 4.17
N MET A 102 5.84 -12.55 3.44
CA MET A 102 6.46 -11.40 2.79
C MET A 102 5.60 -10.87 1.64
N VAL A 103 5.05 -11.76 0.82
CA VAL A 103 4.08 -11.40 -0.24
C VAL A 103 2.85 -10.74 0.36
N HIS A 104 2.32 -11.32 1.44
CA HIS A 104 1.20 -10.74 2.18
C HIS A 104 1.48 -9.29 2.60
N GLU A 105 2.62 -9.05 3.24
CA GLU A 105 3.05 -7.72 3.66
C GLU A 105 3.17 -6.77 2.47
N CYS A 106 3.85 -7.17 1.40
CA CYS A 106 3.99 -6.37 0.18
C CYS A 106 2.63 -5.99 -0.43
N LEU A 107 1.65 -6.90 -0.45
CA LEU A 107 0.32 -6.63 -1.00
C LEU A 107 -0.50 -5.63 -0.17
N LEU A 108 -0.21 -5.51 1.13
CA LEU A 108 -0.84 -4.51 1.99
C LEU A 108 -0.20 -3.11 1.86
N MET A 109 1.08 -3.04 1.49
CA MET A 109 1.87 -1.81 1.50
C MET A 109 1.26 -0.65 0.68
N PRO A 110 0.77 -0.81 -0.55
CA PRO A 110 0.27 0.33 -1.34
C PRO A 110 -0.88 1.08 -0.67
N ALA A 111 -1.79 0.35 -0.04
CA ALA A 111 -2.90 0.97 0.69
C ALA A 111 -2.43 1.64 1.98
N SER A 112 -1.56 0.98 2.74
CA SER A 112 -1.02 1.47 4.00
C SER A 112 -0.17 2.72 3.80
N ILE A 113 0.77 2.70 2.85
CA ILE A 113 1.68 3.81 2.62
C ILE A 113 0.97 5.06 2.10
N ARG A 114 -0.08 4.90 1.27
CA ARG A 114 -0.91 6.03 0.84
C ARG A 114 -1.58 6.71 2.03
N ASP A 115 -2.12 5.93 2.96
CA ASP A 115 -2.71 6.44 4.20
C ASP A 115 -1.65 7.10 5.10
N THR A 116 -0.44 6.52 5.21
CA THR A 116 0.68 7.06 5.97
C THR A 116 1.17 8.39 5.39
N ILE A 117 1.44 8.47 4.08
CA ILE A 117 1.84 9.71 3.41
C ILE A 117 0.78 10.80 3.63
N THR A 118 -0.50 10.46 3.49
CA THR A 118 -1.60 11.42 3.73
C THR A 118 -1.58 11.96 5.15
N SER A 119 -1.32 11.11 6.14
CA SER A 119 -1.27 11.50 7.56
C SER A 119 -0.04 12.37 7.87
N VAL A 120 1.14 11.90 7.48
CA VAL A 120 2.43 12.58 7.69
C VAL A 120 2.43 13.95 7.01
N ALA A 121 2.00 14.01 5.74
CA ALA A 121 1.91 15.28 5.02
C ALA A 121 0.88 16.23 5.64
N THR A 122 -0.26 15.72 6.12
CA THR A 122 -1.25 16.55 6.83
C THR A 122 -0.63 17.17 8.07
N ALA A 123 0.09 16.39 8.89
CA ALA A 123 0.75 16.88 10.09
C ALA A 123 1.83 17.93 9.74
N ALA A 124 2.72 17.61 8.82
CA ALA A 124 3.83 18.51 8.45
C ALA A 124 3.34 19.85 7.89
N PHE A 125 2.39 19.85 6.94
CA PHE A 125 1.87 21.09 6.36
C PHE A 125 0.99 21.88 7.32
N HIS A 126 0.31 21.21 8.25
CA HIS A 126 -0.40 21.89 9.34
C HIS A 126 0.57 22.67 10.23
N GLN A 127 1.66 22.04 10.66
CA GLN A 127 2.68 22.68 11.48
C GLN A 127 3.43 23.79 10.74
N ALA A 128 3.76 23.57 9.47
CA ALA A 128 4.36 24.61 8.64
C ALA A 128 3.43 25.84 8.52
N ARG A 129 2.12 25.62 8.30
CA ARG A 129 1.16 26.70 8.23
C ARG A 129 0.99 27.47 9.54
N LEU A 130 1.02 26.79 10.69
CA LEU A 130 1.05 27.43 12.00
C LEU A 130 2.29 28.30 12.20
N SER A 131 3.41 27.89 11.62
CA SER A 131 4.69 28.61 11.71
C SER A 131 4.76 29.84 10.78
N ILE A 132 4.00 29.84 9.66
CA ILE A 132 4.01 30.90 8.65
C ILE A 132 2.87 31.90 8.87
N ASP A 133 1.66 31.43 9.13
CA ASP A 133 0.41 32.23 9.15
C ASP A 133 -0.13 32.38 10.58
N ARG A 134 0.11 33.54 11.19
CA ARG A 134 -0.37 33.86 12.55
C ARG A 134 -1.89 33.89 12.69
N SER A 135 -2.62 33.97 11.59
CA SER A 135 -4.09 33.93 11.59
C SER A 135 -4.64 32.51 11.51
N TYR A 136 -3.81 31.55 11.12
CA TYR A 136 -4.20 30.14 11.02
C TYR A 136 -4.38 29.54 12.41
N ARG A 137 -5.46 28.78 12.57
CA ARG A 137 -5.81 28.17 13.88
C ARG A 137 -5.30 26.73 13.96
N ASP A 138 -4.77 26.36 15.12
CA ASP A 138 -4.39 24.99 15.44
C ASP A 138 -5.63 24.10 15.65
N HIS A 139 -6.21 23.70 14.54
CA HIS A 139 -7.37 22.81 14.51
C HIS A 139 -7.48 22.13 13.14
N LEU A 140 -7.55 20.81 13.15
CA LEU A 140 -7.78 20.00 11.94
C LEU A 140 -9.23 19.49 11.88
N ASP A 141 -9.77 19.40 10.66
CA ASP A 141 -11.09 18.78 10.44
C ASP A 141 -11.16 17.37 11.00
N GLY A 142 -12.13 17.11 11.85
CA GLY A 142 -12.32 15.82 12.53
C GLY A 142 -11.82 15.79 13.97
N GLU A 143 -11.09 16.82 14.41
CA GLU A 143 -10.76 16.97 15.84
C GLU A 143 -11.97 17.44 16.65
N PRO A 144 -12.07 17.06 17.93
CA PRO A 144 -13.13 17.51 18.82
C PRO A 144 -13.00 19.02 19.07
N LYS A 145 -14.12 19.73 19.09
CA LYS A 145 -14.17 21.17 19.41
C LYS A 145 -14.41 21.44 20.88
N THR A 146 -14.91 20.42 21.59
CA THR A 146 -15.16 20.47 23.03
C THR A 146 -14.62 19.18 23.68
N PRO A 147 -14.31 19.17 25.01
CA PRO A 147 -13.83 17.97 25.70
C PRO A 147 -14.78 16.77 25.65
N GLU A 148 -16.08 17.03 25.43
CA GLU A 148 -17.12 15.99 25.41
C GLU A 148 -17.27 15.37 24.02
N GLU A 149 -16.83 16.06 22.97
CA GLU A 149 -16.87 15.54 21.60
C GLU A 149 -15.83 14.44 21.38
N ARG A 150 -16.21 13.41 20.65
CA ARG A 150 -15.27 12.37 20.22
C ARG A 150 -14.65 12.75 18.89
N PRO A 151 -13.35 12.43 18.67
CA PRO A 151 -12.72 12.60 17.37
C PRO A 151 -13.53 11.88 16.29
N LYS A 152 -13.77 12.55 15.17
CA LYS A 152 -14.47 11.96 14.03
C LYS A 152 -13.50 11.07 13.26
N LEU A 153 -13.84 9.79 13.12
CA LEU A 153 -13.08 8.88 12.26
C LEU A 153 -13.30 9.25 10.78
N LEU A 154 -12.28 9.82 10.17
CA LEU A 154 -12.29 10.15 8.74
C LEU A 154 -11.91 8.91 7.91
N ASN A 155 -12.67 8.65 6.85
CA ASN A 155 -12.27 7.68 5.85
C ASN A 155 -11.15 8.25 4.96
N ARG A 156 -10.52 7.40 4.09
CA ARG A 156 -9.41 7.80 3.22
C ARG A 156 -9.73 9.04 2.40
N ARG A 157 -10.86 9.05 1.71
CA ARG A 157 -11.27 10.18 0.87
C ARG A 157 -11.34 11.49 1.66
N GLN A 158 -11.94 11.46 2.84
CA GLN A 158 -12.06 12.64 3.71
C GLN A 158 -10.68 13.12 4.20
N LYS A 159 -9.75 12.20 4.51
CA LYS A 159 -8.37 12.54 4.88
C LYS A 159 -7.63 13.22 3.71
N GLU A 160 -7.73 12.68 2.50
CA GLU A 160 -7.12 13.27 1.30
C GLU A 160 -7.75 14.61 0.92
N GLU A 161 -9.06 14.78 1.06
CA GLU A 161 -9.75 16.05 0.88
C GLU A 161 -9.29 17.09 1.90
N ARG A 162 -9.09 16.70 3.17
CA ARG A 162 -8.52 17.56 4.20
C ARG A 162 -7.11 18.00 3.84
N LEU A 163 -6.23 17.08 3.47
CA LEU A 163 -4.88 17.37 3.01
C LEU A 163 -4.90 18.32 1.81
N SER A 164 -5.74 18.05 0.82
CA SER A 164 -5.87 18.89 -0.38
C SER A 164 -6.26 20.33 -0.04
N ARG A 165 -7.23 20.54 0.87
CA ARG A 165 -7.60 21.88 1.35
C ARG A 165 -6.47 22.58 2.12
N LEU A 166 -5.71 21.80 2.89
CA LEU A 166 -4.60 22.34 3.67
C LEU A 166 -3.48 22.87 2.77
N VAL A 167 -3.09 22.08 1.75
CA VAL A 167 -1.94 22.43 0.89
C VAL A 167 -2.28 23.32 -0.32
N GLN A 168 -3.55 23.59 -0.58
CA GLN A 168 -3.96 24.42 -1.72
C GLN A 168 -3.41 25.85 -1.72
N VAL A 169 -2.95 26.34 -0.58
CA VAL A 169 -2.30 27.66 -0.45
C VAL A 169 -0.95 27.71 -1.16
N TRP A 170 -0.34 26.53 -1.41
CA TRP A 170 0.92 26.39 -2.14
C TRP A 170 0.65 25.82 -3.54
N PRO A 171 0.83 26.62 -4.61
CA PRO A 171 0.54 26.19 -5.99
C PRO A 171 1.30 24.94 -6.42
N SER A 172 2.52 24.72 -5.89
CA SER A 172 3.36 23.54 -6.14
C SER A 172 2.79 22.25 -5.58
N SER A 173 1.73 22.28 -4.77
CA SER A 173 1.08 21.09 -4.20
C SER A 173 0.42 20.17 -5.23
N THR A 174 0.14 20.67 -6.45
CA THR A 174 -0.59 19.92 -7.48
C THR A 174 0.09 18.62 -7.88
N ASN A 175 1.41 18.62 -8.06
CA ASN A 175 2.17 17.42 -8.44
C ASN A 175 2.15 16.38 -7.33
N PHE A 176 2.39 16.79 -6.09
CA PHE A 176 2.31 15.90 -4.93
C PHE A 176 0.93 15.24 -4.82
N LEU A 177 -0.15 16.01 -4.88
CA LEU A 177 -1.51 15.46 -4.78
C LEU A 177 -1.86 14.54 -5.96
N LYS A 178 -1.31 14.80 -7.15
CA LYS A 178 -1.47 13.92 -8.31
C LYS A 178 -0.77 12.59 -8.08
N THR A 179 0.50 12.59 -7.71
CA THR A 179 1.30 11.36 -7.49
C THR A 179 0.75 10.54 -6.30
N LEU A 180 0.24 11.19 -5.26
CA LEU A 180 -0.43 10.50 -4.15
C LEU A 180 -1.64 9.67 -4.62
N ARG A 181 -2.44 10.19 -5.55
CA ARG A 181 -3.60 9.49 -6.11
C ARG A 181 -3.25 8.33 -7.03
N GLU A 182 -2.01 8.28 -7.54
CA GLU A 182 -1.51 7.18 -8.36
C GLU A 182 -1.15 5.93 -7.56
N ILE A 183 -1.08 6.01 -6.23
CA ILE A 183 -0.83 4.86 -5.35
C ILE A 183 -2.15 4.15 -5.04
N ASN A 184 -2.13 2.82 -5.04
CA ASN A 184 -3.29 1.96 -4.74
C ASN A 184 -4.53 2.32 -5.56
N THR A 185 -4.35 2.39 -6.88
CA THR A 185 -5.41 2.71 -7.85
C THR A 185 -6.41 1.56 -8.00
N PRO A 186 -7.62 1.84 -8.55
CA PRO A 186 -8.58 0.77 -8.87
C PRO A 186 -8.01 -0.36 -9.73
N ASP A 187 -7.12 -0.04 -10.67
CA ASP A 187 -6.46 -1.03 -11.54
C ASP A 187 -5.59 -1.98 -10.71
N TYR A 188 -4.76 -1.45 -9.79
CA TYR A 188 -3.97 -2.28 -8.88
C TYR A 188 -4.86 -3.14 -7.97
N ILE A 189 -5.95 -2.58 -7.46
CA ILE A 189 -6.91 -3.31 -6.62
C ILE A 189 -7.53 -4.48 -7.43
N ALA A 190 -7.91 -4.24 -8.68
CA ALA A 190 -8.44 -5.27 -9.56
C ALA A 190 -7.40 -6.35 -9.88
N GLU A 191 -6.15 -5.96 -10.21
CA GLU A 191 -5.04 -6.86 -10.54
C GLU A 191 -4.65 -7.78 -9.36
N THR A 192 -4.80 -7.28 -8.12
CA THR A 192 -4.59 -8.04 -6.89
C THR A 192 -5.86 -8.68 -6.34
N CYS A 193 -6.95 -8.72 -7.13
CA CYS A 193 -8.26 -9.27 -6.71
C CYS A 193 -8.75 -8.71 -5.36
N ASP A 194 -8.56 -7.42 -5.14
CA ASP A 194 -8.91 -6.72 -3.88
C ASP A 194 -8.34 -7.39 -2.62
N TYR A 195 -7.13 -7.95 -2.75
CA TYR A 195 -6.48 -8.77 -1.72
C TYR A 195 -6.52 -8.13 -0.33
N ARG A 196 -6.14 -6.85 -0.24
CA ARG A 196 -6.08 -6.11 1.03
C ARG A 196 -7.43 -6.09 1.76
N ASN A 197 -8.51 -5.74 1.07
CA ASN A 197 -9.83 -5.63 1.69
C ASN A 197 -10.41 -7.01 2.00
N LEU A 198 -10.25 -7.96 1.09
CA LEU A 198 -10.73 -9.32 1.31
C LEU A 198 -10.01 -9.99 2.47
N THR A 199 -8.70 -9.82 2.59
CA THR A 199 -7.92 -10.43 3.68
C THR A 199 -8.23 -9.77 5.03
N ALA A 200 -8.46 -8.45 5.06
CA ALA A 200 -8.76 -7.72 6.28
C ALA A 200 -10.21 -7.93 6.80
N HIS A 201 -11.17 -8.18 5.90
CA HIS A 201 -12.59 -8.16 6.23
C HIS A 201 -13.34 -9.44 5.84
N SER A 202 -12.71 -10.40 5.20
CA SER A 202 -13.34 -11.60 4.65
C SER A 202 -12.31 -12.72 4.44
N ILE A 203 -12.42 -13.43 3.31
CA ILE A 203 -11.48 -14.47 2.87
C ILE A 203 -10.83 -13.98 1.58
N GLY A 204 -9.54 -13.63 1.65
CA GLY A 204 -8.76 -13.25 0.49
C GLY A 204 -8.42 -14.43 -0.42
N PRO A 205 -8.00 -14.17 -1.66
CA PRO A 205 -7.45 -15.20 -2.53
C PRO A 205 -6.17 -15.80 -1.90
N ARG A 206 -5.90 -17.06 -2.19
CA ARG A 206 -4.64 -17.69 -1.79
C ARG A 206 -3.47 -17.14 -2.62
N LEU A 207 -2.29 -17.30 -2.08
CA LEU A 207 -1.05 -16.94 -2.76
C LEU A 207 -0.54 -18.15 -3.55
N GLY A 208 -0.41 -18.04 -4.85
CA GLY A 208 0.20 -19.02 -5.75
C GLY A 208 -0.56 -20.33 -5.95
N ILE A 209 -1.11 -20.98 -4.92
CA ILE A 209 -1.77 -22.30 -5.01
C ILE A 209 -3.07 -22.32 -4.22
N GLY A 210 -4.05 -23.10 -4.73
CA GLY A 210 -5.32 -23.37 -4.08
C GLY A 210 -6.40 -22.35 -4.42
N HIS A 211 -7.66 -22.75 -4.30
CA HIS A 211 -8.83 -21.92 -4.54
C HIS A 211 -9.54 -21.58 -3.24
N THR A 212 -10.14 -20.40 -3.18
CA THR A 212 -11.04 -19.99 -2.10
C THR A 212 -12.44 -19.81 -2.64
N ARG A 213 -13.45 -19.88 -1.76
CA ARG A 213 -14.86 -19.66 -2.13
C ARG A 213 -15.32 -20.53 -3.30
N ILE A 214 -15.06 -21.83 -3.23
CA ILE A 214 -15.43 -22.79 -4.27
C ILE A 214 -16.92 -22.69 -4.63
N VAL A 215 -17.78 -22.35 -3.66
CA VAL A 215 -19.20 -22.03 -3.88
C VAL A 215 -19.41 -20.56 -3.51
N THR A 216 -19.97 -19.80 -4.42
CA THR A 216 -20.27 -18.38 -4.24
C THR A 216 -21.79 -18.15 -4.31
N ARG A 217 -22.27 -17.28 -3.40
CA ARG A 217 -23.64 -16.77 -3.43
C ARG A 217 -23.63 -15.38 -4.05
N SER A 218 -24.44 -15.16 -5.06
CA SER A 218 -24.61 -13.85 -5.70
C SER A 218 -26.08 -13.50 -5.84
N VAL A 219 -26.37 -12.19 -5.80
CA VAL A 219 -27.69 -11.67 -6.14
C VAL A 219 -27.59 -11.12 -7.56
N LYS A 220 -28.39 -11.64 -8.45
CA LYS A 220 -28.39 -11.30 -9.88
C LYS A 220 -29.79 -10.91 -10.33
N GLN A 221 -29.89 -10.23 -11.49
CA GLN A 221 -31.14 -10.00 -12.16
C GLN A 221 -31.84 -11.34 -12.40
N ALA A 222 -33.10 -11.45 -12.01
CA ALA A 222 -33.91 -12.66 -12.28
C ALA A 222 -34.09 -12.83 -13.79
N LYS A 223 -33.98 -14.08 -14.25
CA LYS A 223 -34.24 -14.43 -15.64
C LYS A 223 -35.44 -15.34 -15.70
N ALA A 224 -36.31 -15.10 -16.66
CA ALA A 224 -37.41 -15.96 -17.01
C ALA A 224 -37.15 -16.65 -18.36
N LEU A 225 -37.60 -17.88 -18.49
CA LEU A 225 -37.58 -18.59 -19.77
C LEU A 225 -38.69 -18.05 -20.64
N LYS A 226 -38.39 -17.55 -21.83
CA LYS A 226 -39.34 -17.03 -22.80
C LYS A 226 -39.20 -17.82 -24.08
N GLN A 227 -40.33 -18.28 -24.60
CA GLN A 227 -40.38 -18.91 -25.91
C GLN A 227 -40.35 -17.84 -26.99
N ILE A 228 -39.52 -18.02 -27.99
CA ILE A 228 -39.45 -17.15 -29.17
C ILE A 228 -40.19 -17.78 -30.35
N ASP A 229 -40.38 -17.00 -31.43
CA ASP A 229 -41.27 -17.33 -32.55
C ASP A 229 -40.90 -18.62 -33.30
N ASP A 230 -39.63 -19.04 -33.24
CA ASP A 230 -39.15 -20.30 -33.84
C ASP A 230 -39.38 -21.53 -32.95
N GLY A 231 -40.02 -21.35 -31.79
CA GLY A 231 -40.29 -22.40 -30.82
C GLY A 231 -39.17 -22.70 -29.85
N SER A 232 -38.01 -22.04 -29.98
CA SER A 232 -36.90 -22.14 -29.01
C SER A 232 -37.14 -21.28 -27.76
N TYR A 233 -36.33 -21.52 -26.71
CA TYR A 233 -36.44 -20.79 -25.45
C TYR A 233 -35.16 -19.98 -25.17
N VAL A 234 -35.34 -18.72 -24.76
CA VAL A 234 -34.26 -17.85 -24.33
C VAL A 234 -34.50 -17.38 -22.90
N PHE A 235 -33.41 -17.12 -22.17
CA PHE A 235 -33.49 -16.46 -20.87
C PHE A 235 -33.56 -14.96 -21.06
N GLU A 236 -34.67 -14.35 -20.62
CA GLU A 236 -34.87 -12.89 -20.62
C GLU A 236 -34.81 -12.34 -19.21
N ASP A 237 -34.16 -11.21 -19.02
CA ASP A 237 -34.09 -10.52 -17.72
C ASP A 237 -35.46 -10.00 -17.31
N VAL A 238 -35.88 -10.29 -16.08
CA VAL A 238 -37.16 -9.80 -15.52
C VAL A 238 -36.89 -8.45 -14.84
N PRO A 239 -37.36 -7.32 -15.41
CA PRO A 239 -37.09 -6.02 -14.87
C PRO A 239 -37.51 -5.88 -13.39
N GLY A 240 -36.64 -5.28 -12.58
CA GLY A 240 -36.90 -5.00 -11.16
C GLY A 240 -36.94 -6.23 -10.24
N LYS A 241 -36.70 -7.44 -10.73
CA LYS A 241 -36.73 -8.67 -9.93
C LYS A 241 -35.31 -9.23 -9.76
N LEU A 242 -34.92 -9.47 -8.51
CA LEU A 242 -33.63 -10.09 -8.18
C LEU A 242 -33.83 -11.55 -7.76
N THR A 243 -32.85 -12.37 -8.02
CA THR A 243 -32.80 -13.78 -7.58
C THR A 243 -31.44 -14.09 -6.95
N VAL A 244 -31.43 -15.02 -6.02
CA VAL A 244 -30.22 -15.58 -5.44
C VAL A 244 -29.73 -16.73 -6.34
N SER A 245 -28.44 -16.63 -6.69
CA SER A 245 -27.76 -17.68 -7.46
C SER A 245 -26.57 -18.20 -6.67
N TYR A 246 -26.40 -19.52 -6.68
CA TYR A 246 -25.22 -20.19 -6.18
C TYR A 246 -24.44 -20.75 -7.38
N GLY A 247 -23.16 -20.42 -7.46
CA GLY A 247 -22.27 -20.85 -8.52
C GLY A 247 -21.06 -21.58 -8.00
N TYR A 248 -20.60 -22.58 -8.74
CA TYR A 248 -19.28 -23.18 -8.54
C TYR A 248 -18.24 -22.42 -9.36
N GLY A 249 -17.00 -22.38 -8.89
CA GLY A 249 -15.91 -21.73 -9.65
C GLY A 249 -14.73 -21.30 -8.79
N GLY A 250 -14.99 -20.93 -7.56
CA GLY A 250 -13.96 -20.47 -6.64
C GLY A 250 -13.22 -19.20 -7.07
N THR A 251 -12.47 -18.63 -6.17
CA THR A 251 -11.49 -17.57 -6.46
C THR A 251 -10.13 -18.23 -6.69
N PRO A 252 -9.52 -18.08 -7.87
CA PRO A 252 -8.19 -18.65 -8.13
C PRO A 252 -7.14 -18.00 -7.25
N PRO A 253 -5.99 -18.66 -7.05
CA PRO A 253 -4.87 -18.06 -6.35
C PRO A 253 -4.28 -16.90 -7.15
N LEU A 254 -3.66 -15.94 -6.46
CA LEU A 254 -2.90 -14.89 -7.10
C LEU A 254 -1.65 -15.47 -7.78
N ASN A 255 -1.39 -15.05 -9.01
CA ASN A 255 -0.12 -15.33 -9.67
C ASN A 255 0.98 -14.46 -9.05
N LEU A 256 1.96 -15.07 -8.40
CA LEU A 256 2.98 -14.35 -7.63
C LEU A 256 3.87 -13.45 -8.50
N GLU A 257 4.16 -13.83 -9.75
CA GLU A 257 4.97 -13.00 -10.65
C GLU A 257 4.20 -11.75 -11.12
N VAL A 258 2.93 -11.93 -11.49
CA VAL A 258 2.05 -10.82 -11.89
C VAL A 258 1.91 -9.82 -10.76
N VAL A 259 1.55 -10.28 -9.55
CA VAL A 259 1.34 -9.37 -8.42
C VAL A 259 2.65 -8.79 -7.89
N ARG A 260 3.81 -9.45 -8.07
CA ARG A 260 5.13 -8.89 -7.79
C ARG A 260 5.43 -7.70 -8.71
N ALA A 261 5.19 -7.86 -10.01
CA ALA A 261 5.39 -6.79 -10.99
C ALA A 261 4.47 -5.58 -10.71
N ALA A 262 3.20 -5.84 -10.40
CA ALA A 262 2.24 -4.82 -10.01
C ALA A 262 2.67 -4.09 -8.72
N ASN A 263 3.15 -4.84 -7.72
CA ASN A 263 3.61 -4.29 -6.46
C ASN A 263 4.87 -3.43 -6.63
N LEU A 264 5.81 -3.86 -7.47
CA LEU A 264 6.98 -3.06 -7.83
C LEU A 264 6.60 -1.74 -8.53
N ALA A 265 5.60 -1.77 -9.41
CA ALA A 265 5.07 -0.56 -10.03
C ALA A 265 4.47 0.40 -8.99
N GLN A 266 3.77 -0.10 -7.98
CA GLN A 266 3.25 0.70 -6.87
C GLN A 266 4.37 1.30 -6.02
N TYR A 267 5.43 0.53 -5.75
CA TYR A 267 6.61 1.03 -5.05
C TYR A 267 7.26 2.21 -5.79
N LYS A 268 7.43 2.12 -7.11
CA LYS A 268 7.98 3.21 -7.94
C LYS A 268 7.11 4.47 -7.88
N LYS A 269 5.78 4.33 -7.94
CA LYS A 269 4.84 5.43 -7.77
C LYS A 269 4.95 6.06 -6.38
N THR A 270 5.10 5.24 -5.35
CA THR A 270 5.29 5.71 -3.97
C THR A 270 6.57 6.52 -3.82
N ARG A 271 7.68 6.07 -4.42
CA ARG A 271 8.93 6.85 -4.43
C ARG A 271 8.75 8.21 -5.11
N SER A 272 8.09 8.23 -6.26
CA SER A 272 7.79 9.50 -6.95
C SER A 272 6.93 10.42 -6.09
N CYS A 273 5.93 9.88 -5.40
CA CYS A 273 5.11 10.65 -4.47
C CYS A 273 5.92 11.20 -3.30
N TYR A 274 6.83 10.43 -2.73
CA TYR A 274 7.72 10.89 -1.66
C TYR A 274 8.63 12.02 -2.12
N VAL A 275 9.20 11.93 -3.33
CA VAL A 275 10.04 12.99 -3.91
C VAL A 275 9.25 14.29 -4.07
N GLU A 276 8.04 14.22 -4.60
CA GLU A 276 7.16 15.40 -4.75
C GLU A 276 6.71 15.97 -3.39
N TYR A 277 6.42 15.11 -2.42
CA TYR A 277 6.12 15.52 -1.05
C TYR A 277 7.30 16.26 -0.41
N ARG A 278 8.50 15.68 -0.50
CA ARG A 278 9.71 16.29 0.02
C ARG A 278 10.01 17.64 -0.63
N ALA A 279 9.94 17.70 -1.96
CA ALA A 279 10.19 18.94 -2.70
C ALA A 279 9.17 20.05 -2.33
N LEU A 280 7.90 19.69 -2.16
CA LEU A 280 6.88 20.63 -1.68
C LEU A 280 7.21 21.11 -0.26
N LEU A 281 7.58 20.19 0.63
CA LEU A 281 7.89 20.53 2.02
C LEU A 281 9.15 21.43 2.11
N GLU A 282 10.19 21.14 1.34
CA GLU A 282 11.39 21.98 1.24
C GLU A 282 11.03 23.41 0.80
N ALA A 283 10.18 23.55 -0.21
CA ALA A 283 9.71 24.85 -0.69
C ALA A 283 8.91 25.61 0.39
N VAL A 284 8.06 24.92 1.13
CA VAL A 284 7.25 25.52 2.21
C VAL A 284 8.10 25.90 3.41
N VAL A 285 9.07 25.08 3.78
CA VAL A 285 9.98 25.38 4.93
C VAL A 285 10.77 26.65 4.70
N VAL A 286 11.10 27.00 3.46
CA VAL A 286 11.80 28.27 3.15
C VAL A 286 10.95 29.51 3.53
N GLU A 287 9.62 29.39 3.53
CA GLU A 287 8.71 30.47 3.92
C GLU A 287 8.65 30.69 5.45
N ILE A 288 9.12 29.71 6.26
CA ILE A 288 9.21 29.84 7.71
C ILE A 288 10.39 30.77 8.05
N GLU A 289 10.16 31.74 8.95
CA GLU A 289 11.21 32.67 9.38
C GLU A 289 12.47 31.94 9.87
N PRO A 290 13.67 32.41 9.55
CA PRO A 290 14.90 31.86 10.13
C PRO A 290 14.90 31.95 11.66
N ALA A 291 15.43 30.94 12.34
CA ALA A 291 15.68 31.03 13.76
C ALA A 291 16.78 32.10 14.01
N GLU A 292 16.62 32.90 15.06
CA GLU A 292 17.67 33.85 15.46
C GLU A 292 18.92 33.03 15.80
N SER A 293 20.07 33.41 15.20
CA SER A 293 21.34 32.81 15.59
C SER A 293 21.54 33.10 17.08
N ALA A 294 21.67 32.05 17.88
CA ALA A 294 22.08 32.22 19.25
C ALA A 294 23.45 32.92 19.22
N ALA A 295 23.48 34.21 19.61
CA ALA A 295 24.67 35.03 19.67
C ALA A 295 25.61 34.56 20.79
#